data_153b8fb1cdedf37df3f28f2100c3f0ad
#
_entry.id   153b8fb1cdedf37df3f28f2100c3f0ad
#
_cell.length_a   1.000
_cell.length_b   1.000
_cell.length_c   1.000
_cell.angle_alpha   90.00
_cell.angle_beta   90.00
_cell.angle_gamma   90.00
#
_symmetry.space_group_name_H-M   'P 1'
#
loop_
_entity.id
_entity.type
_entity.pdbx_description
1 polymer ?
#
loop_
_entity_poly.entity_id
_entity_poly.type
_entity_poly.pdbx_seq_one_letter_code
_entity_poly.pdbx_strand_id
1 'polypeptide(L)'
;MHNTLIVAEDTAPFRHSPLTVLTFNDYLADFPKLNEPKTRVINLCDTSRYLGEGYYCSLLAQARQHSVLPAVNTINDLRLAEARRVDKIPFSAPLVNGDFSLPSAPLLVLFGEVKDQRFKRLARQAFEKYPCPILLLTLNVSPLEQAGIAGKQSLVGVADVEACAFAKLNEA
;
A
#
# COMPACT_ATOMS: atom_id res chain seq x y z
N MET A 1 12.02 -14.71 -18.16
CA MET A 1 12.08 -13.25 -18.00
C MET A 1 10.70 -12.79 -17.53
N HIS A 2 10.60 -11.95 -16.50
CA HIS A 2 9.31 -11.41 -16.04
C HIS A 2 9.12 -10.04 -16.68
N ASN A 3 7.95 -9.78 -17.22
CA ASN A 3 7.55 -8.45 -17.66
C ASN A 3 6.86 -7.73 -16.49
N THR A 4 7.21 -6.47 -16.21
CA THR A 4 6.55 -5.67 -15.19
C THR A 4 5.87 -4.47 -15.85
N LEU A 5 4.56 -4.36 -15.65
CA LEU A 5 3.73 -3.25 -16.11
C LEU A 5 3.27 -2.44 -14.92
N ILE A 6 3.23 -1.12 -15.07
CA ILE A 6 2.56 -0.21 -14.16
C ILE A 6 1.27 0.24 -14.84
N VAL A 7 0.15 0.18 -14.11
CA VAL A 7 -1.12 0.76 -14.57
C VAL A 7 -1.48 1.91 -13.62
N ALA A 8 -1.65 3.10 -14.15
CA ALA A 8 -1.93 4.31 -13.39
C ALA A 8 -2.99 5.17 -14.11
N GLU A 9 -3.69 6.01 -13.36
CA GLU A 9 -4.67 6.96 -13.91
C GLU A 9 -3.99 8.04 -14.75
N ASP A 10 -2.83 8.53 -14.29
CA ASP A 10 -1.98 9.47 -15.00
C ASP A 10 -0.59 8.88 -15.23
N THR A 11 -0.16 8.82 -16.48
CA THR A 11 1.16 8.31 -16.88
C THR A 11 2.23 9.38 -16.92
N ALA A 12 1.86 10.66 -16.85
CA ALA A 12 2.80 11.78 -16.98
C ALA A 12 3.94 11.77 -15.94
N PRO A 13 3.72 11.41 -14.66
CA PRO A 13 4.81 11.33 -13.67
C PRO A 13 5.85 10.26 -14.00
N PHE A 14 5.51 9.29 -14.82
CA PHE A 14 6.36 8.13 -15.14
C PHE A 14 7.09 8.22 -16.47
N ARG A 15 7.14 9.39 -17.12
CA ARG A 15 7.75 9.58 -18.45
C ARG A 15 9.21 9.11 -18.56
N HIS A 16 9.92 9.10 -17.45
CA HIS A 16 11.33 8.66 -17.38
C HIS A 16 11.49 7.27 -16.73
N SER A 17 10.38 6.57 -16.51
CA SER A 17 10.43 5.21 -15.96
C SER A 17 11.02 4.23 -16.98
N PRO A 18 11.92 3.33 -16.57
CA PRO A 18 12.37 2.24 -17.41
C PRO A 18 11.32 1.15 -17.60
N LEU A 19 10.22 1.20 -16.83
CA LEU A 19 9.12 0.25 -16.89
C LEU A 19 8.04 0.76 -17.85
N THR A 20 7.30 -0.17 -18.45
CA THR A 20 6.12 0.13 -19.25
C THR A 20 5.00 0.63 -18.34
N VAL A 21 4.52 1.83 -18.58
CA VAL A 21 3.41 2.44 -17.84
C VAL A 21 2.25 2.66 -18.79
N LEU A 22 1.07 2.18 -18.40
CA LEU A 22 -0.16 2.20 -19.18
C LEU A 22 -1.28 2.88 -18.37
N THR A 23 -2.24 3.48 -19.07
CA THR A 23 -3.53 3.78 -18.46
C THR A 23 -4.36 2.50 -18.31
N PHE A 24 -5.43 2.54 -17.52
CA PHE A 24 -6.35 1.39 -17.44
C PHE A 24 -6.96 1.07 -18.81
N ASN A 25 -7.32 2.08 -19.59
CA ASN A 25 -7.91 1.89 -20.91
C ASN A 25 -6.92 1.25 -21.90
N ASP A 26 -5.65 1.66 -21.87
CA ASP A 26 -4.61 1.03 -22.69
C ASP A 26 -4.39 -0.42 -22.29
N TYR A 27 -4.34 -0.68 -20.96
CA TYR A 27 -4.21 -2.03 -20.44
C TYR A 27 -5.43 -2.89 -20.78
N LEU A 28 -6.65 -2.34 -20.76
CA LEU A 28 -7.87 -3.02 -21.16
C LEU A 28 -7.87 -3.37 -22.65
N ALA A 29 -7.40 -2.45 -23.50
CA ALA A 29 -7.32 -2.62 -24.95
C ALA A 29 -6.22 -3.60 -25.39
N ASP A 30 -5.18 -3.80 -24.59
CA ASP A 30 -4.10 -4.73 -24.89
C ASP A 30 -4.54 -6.18 -24.61
N PHE A 31 -4.73 -6.95 -25.70
CA PHE A 31 -5.12 -8.35 -25.58
C PHE A 31 -3.92 -9.24 -25.27
N PRO A 32 -4.09 -10.26 -24.39
CA PRO A 32 -3.03 -11.24 -24.13
C PRO A 32 -2.57 -11.91 -25.42
N LYS A 33 -1.26 -11.98 -25.61
CA LYS A 33 -0.63 -12.63 -26.75
C LYS A 33 -0.31 -14.07 -26.42
N LEU A 34 -0.41 -14.97 -27.39
CA LEU A 34 0.07 -16.34 -27.23
C LEU A 34 1.56 -16.31 -26.87
N ASN A 35 1.93 -17.06 -25.83
CA ASN A 35 3.30 -17.13 -25.29
C ASN A 35 3.79 -15.82 -24.65
N GLU A 36 2.90 -15.04 -24.09
CA GLU A 36 3.27 -13.86 -23.31
C GLU A 36 4.13 -14.28 -22.11
N PRO A 37 5.24 -13.57 -21.80
CA PRO A 37 6.04 -13.86 -20.62
C PRO A 37 5.22 -13.59 -19.35
N LYS A 38 5.55 -14.27 -18.25
CA LYS A 38 4.91 -14.04 -16.96
C LYS A 38 4.92 -12.55 -16.63
N THR A 39 3.73 -11.95 -16.61
CA THR A 39 3.57 -10.52 -16.39
C THR A 39 3.18 -10.22 -14.95
N ARG A 40 3.82 -9.21 -14.38
CA ARG A 40 3.46 -8.61 -13.09
C ARG A 40 2.87 -7.23 -13.35
N VAL A 41 1.69 -6.98 -12.80
CA VAL A 41 1.02 -5.69 -12.86
C VAL A 41 1.11 -5.00 -11.52
N ILE A 42 1.62 -3.77 -11.51
CA ILE A 42 1.58 -2.86 -10.37
C ILE A 42 0.44 -1.89 -10.64
N ASN A 43 -0.66 -2.07 -9.94
CA ASN A 43 -1.85 -1.23 -10.08
C ASN A 43 -1.76 -0.05 -9.12
N LEU A 44 -1.56 1.14 -9.64
CA LEU A 44 -1.49 2.42 -8.92
C LEU A 44 -2.78 3.25 -9.04
N CYS A 45 -3.82 2.73 -9.72
CA CYS A 45 -5.12 3.36 -9.79
C CYS A 45 -5.83 3.36 -8.43
N ASP A 46 -6.81 4.24 -8.25
CA ASP A 46 -7.61 4.31 -7.02
C ASP A 46 -8.43 3.03 -6.81
N THR A 47 -8.05 2.27 -5.79
CA THR A 47 -8.74 1.03 -5.37
C THR A 47 -9.77 1.25 -4.27
N SER A 48 -9.93 2.47 -3.75
CA SER A 48 -10.90 2.80 -2.69
C SER A 48 -12.34 2.76 -3.20
N ARG A 49 -12.54 3.03 -4.50
CA ARG A 49 -13.87 3.04 -5.13
C ARG A 49 -14.31 1.63 -5.48
N TYR A 50 -15.50 1.24 -4.98
CA TYR A 50 -16.09 -0.06 -5.33
C TYR A 50 -16.44 -0.12 -6.82
N LEU A 51 -16.00 -1.18 -7.50
CA LEU A 51 -16.14 -1.35 -8.95
C LEU A 51 -15.57 -0.17 -9.76
N GLY A 52 -14.56 0.55 -9.19
CA GLY A 52 -13.82 1.57 -9.92
C GLY A 52 -12.72 0.97 -10.81
N GLU A 53 -12.04 1.82 -11.58
CA GLU A 53 -10.97 1.40 -12.50
C GLU A 53 -9.87 0.59 -11.81
N GLY A 54 -9.45 0.99 -10.61
CA GLY A 54 -8.45 0.26 -9.84
C GLY A 54 -8.90 -1.15 -9.45
N TYR A 55 -10.18 -1.34 -9.10
CA TYR A 55 -10.73 -2.66 -8.83
C TYR A 55 -10.74 -3.52 -10.11
N TYR A 56 -11.24 -2.96 -11.22
CA TYR A 56 -11.29 -3.68 -12.49
C TYR A 56 -9.91 -3.96 -13.09
N CYS A 57 -8.94 -3.09 -12.88
CA CYS A 57 -7.55 -3.33 -13.27
C CYS A 57 -7.01 -4.62 -12.61
N SER A 58 -7.17 -4.75 -11.29
CA SER A 58 -6.75 -5.95 -10.58
C SER A 58 -7.53 -7.19 -11.00
N LEU A 59 -8.83 -7.06 -11.19
CA LEU A 59 -9.68 -8.16 -11.65
C LEU A 59 -9.28 -8.66 -13.06
N LEU A 60 -9.05 -7.72 -13.98
CA LEU A 60 -8.61 -8.02 -15.35
C LEU A 60 -7.24 -8.68 -15.36
N ALA A 61 -6.31 -8.19 -14.53
CA ALA A 61 -4.99 -8.78 -14.41
C ALA A 61 -5.06 -10.24 -13.94
N GLN A 62 -5.88 -10.53 -12.93
CA GLN A 62 -6.10 -11.91 -12.47
C GLN A 62 -6.76 -12.78 -13.56
N ALA A 63 -7.76 -12.25 -14.28
CA ALA A 63 -8.40 -12.95 -15.39
C ALA A 63 -7.41 -13.30 -16.53
N ARG A 64 -6.40 -12.46 -16.73
CA ARG A 64 -5.29 -12.66 -17.68
C ARG A 64 -4.16 -13.54 -17.13
N GLN A 65 -4.30 -14.07 -15.91
CA GLN A 65 -3.27 -14.83 -15.21
C GLN A 65 -1.98 -14.03 -14.95
N HIS A 66 -2.07 -12.71 -14.91
CA HIS A 66 -1.00 -11.85 -14.46
C HIS A 66 -0.92 -11.83 -12.94
N SER A 67 0.29 -11.73 -12.39
CA SER A 67 0.48 -11.44 -10.98
C SER A 67 0.20 -9.95 -10.76
N VAL A 68 -0.73 -9.60 -9.88
CA VAL A 68 -1.12 -8.19 -9.65
C VAL A 68 -0.95 -7.77 -8.20
N LEU A 69 -0.59 -6.53 -8.01
CA LEU A 69 -0.46 -5.86 -6.73
C LEU A 69 -1.19 -4.51 -6.79
N PRO A 70 -2.26 -4.30 -5.95
CA PRO A 70 -2.89 -5.26 -5.06
C PRO A 70 -3.75 -6.30 -5.81
N ALA A 71 -3.89 -7.48 -5.21
CA ALA A 71 -4.87 -8.47 -5.67
C ALA A 71 -6.30 -8.06 -5.27
N VAL A 72 -7.31 -8.60 -5.96
CA VAL A 72 -8.73 -8.29 -5.66
C VAL A 72 -9.09 -8.63 -4.21
N ASN A 73 -8.58 -9.74 -3.67
CA ASN A 73 -8.81 -10.10 -2.27
C ASN A 73 -8.24 -9.05 -1.32
N THR A 74 -7.01 -8.56 -1.58
CA THR A 74 -6.40 -7.48 -0.78
C THR A 74 -7.24 -6.21 -0.79
N ILE A 75 -7.78 -5.82 -1.95
CA ILE A 75 -8.67 -4.65 -2.07
C ILE A 75 -9.92 -4.86 -1.23
N ASN A 76 -10.53 -6.04 -1.31
CA ASN A 76 -11.74 -6.35 -0.54
C ASN A 76 -11.46 -6.38 0.96
N ASP A 77 -10.35 -6.97 1.39
CA ASP A 77 -9.97 -7.06 2.80
C ASP A 77 -9.72 -5.67 3.39
N LEU A 78 -9.01 -4.79 2.68
CA LEU A 78 -8.79 -3.40 3.12
C LEU A 78 -10.11 -2.63 3.27
N ARG A 79 -11.03 -2.78 2.31
CA ARG A 79 -12.33 -2.13 2.36
C ARG A 79 -13.22 -2.67 3.49
N LEU A 80 -13.17 -3.97 3.75
CA LEU A 80 -13.90 -4.58 4.87
C LEU A 80 -13.31 -4.14 6.21
N ALA A 81 -11.99 -4.03 6.31
CA ALA A 81 -11.29 -3.54 7.48
C ALA A 81 -11.67 -2.09 7.79
N GLU A 82 -11.67 -1.22 6.77
CA GLU A 82 -12.09 0.17 6.87
C GLU A 82 -13.56 0.29 7.32
N ALA A 83 -14.47 -0.44 6.66
CA ALA A 83 -15.89 -0.41 6.99
C ALA A 83 -16.21 -0.90 8.40
N ARG A 84 -15.45 -1.89 8.89
CA ARG A 84 -15.67 -2.50 10.21
C ARG A 84 -14.86 -1.82 11.32
N ARG A 85 -13.88 -0.99 11.01
CA ARG A 85 -12.89 -0.40 11.95
C ARG A 85 -12.20 -1.45 12.84
N VAL A 86 -12.01 -2.67 12.34
CA VAL A 86 -11.63 -3.83 13.16
C VAL A 86 -10.16 -4.20 12.99
N ASP A 87 -9.57 -3.91 11.86
CA ASP A 87 -8.21 -4.38 11.54
C ASP A 87 -7.15 -3.35 11.88
N LYS A 88 -6.83 -3.29 13.17
CA LYS A 88 -5.71 -2.51 13.68
C LYS A 88 -4.47 -3.36 13.75
N ILE A 89 -3.34 -2.83 13.30
CA ILE A 89 -2.05 -3.50 13.44
C ILE A 89 -1.36 -2.97 14.69
N PRO A 90 -1.11 -3.82 15.69
CA PRO A 90 -0.35 -3.40 16.86
C PRO A 90 1.10 -3.11 16.48
N PHE A 91 1.67 -2.07 17.06
CA PHE A 91 3.06 -1.74 16.83
C PHE A 91 3.78 -1.35 18.13
N SER A 92 5.09 -1.52 18.12
CA SER A 92 6.01 -0.97 19.08
C SER A 92 7.18 -0.36 18.34
N ALA A 93 7.45 0.91 18.57
CA ALA A 93 8.56 1.62 17.96
C ALA A 93 9.50 2.16 19.03
N PRO A 94 10.84 2.02 18.88
CA PRO A 94 11.80 2.57 19.83
C PRO A 94 11.70 4.09 19.84
N LEU A 95 11.82 4.69 21.03
CA LEU A 95 11.95 6.15 21.17
C LEU A 95 13.36 6.58 20.80
N VAL A 96 13.45 7.66 20.06
CA VAL A 96 14.73 8.30 19.74
C VAL A 96 14.87 9.53 20.64
N ASN A 97 15.92 9.56 21.46
CA ASN A 97 16.23 10.65 22.38
C ASN A 97 15.11 10.98 23.40
N GLY A 98 14.26 9.99 23.73
CA GLY A 98 13.14 10.22 24.64
C GLY A 98 12.00 11.04 24.04
N ASP A 99 12.03 11.33 22.75
CA ASP A 99 10.98 12.06 22.05
C ASP A 99 9.77 11.16 21.79
N PHE A 100 8.62 11.57 22.31
CA PHE A 100 7.33 10.90 22.16
C PHE A 100 6.51 11.43 20.97
N SER A 101 7.10 12.28 20.14
CA SER A 101 6.34 12.89 19.05
C SER A 101 5.91 11.83 18.04
N LEU A 102 4.59 11.66 17.92
CA LEU A 102 4.00 10.94 16.81
C LEU A 102 4.11 11.79 15.54
N PRO A 103 4.24 11.16 14.38
CA PRO A 103 4.04 11.88 13.13
C PRO A 103 2.67 12.57 13.14
N SER A 104 2.64 13.85 12.80
CA SER A 104 1.40 14.63 12.71
C SER A 104 0.53 14.22 11.50
N ALA A 105 1.12 13.53 10.54
CA ALA A 105 0.47 13.03 9.34
C ALA A 105 0.55 11.50 9.30
N PRO A 106 -0.36 10.82 8.57
CA PRO A 106 -0.24 9.40 8.32
C PRO A 106 1.10 9.00 7.71
N LEU A 107 1.62 7.86 8.11
CA LEU A 107 2.87 7.33 7.55
C LEU A 107 2.60 6.78 6.15
N LEU A 108 3.33 7.30 5.17
CA LEU A 108 3.34 6.76 3.82
C LEU A 108 4.25 5.53 3.74
N VAL A 109 3.68 4.41 3.34
CA VAL A 109 4.40 3.14 3.11
C VAL A 109 4.36 2.81 1.63
N LEU A 110 5.53 2.65 1.03
CA LEU A 110 5.72 2.28 -0.37
C LEU A 110 6.33 0.88 -0.45
N PHE A 111 5.59 -0.10 -0.95
CA PHE A 111 6.04 -1.50 -1.05
C PHE A 111 6.64 -2.06 0.26
N GLY A 112 6.05 -1.68 1.41
CA GLY A 112 6.51 -2.10 2.72
C GLY A 112 7.69 -1.30 3.29
N GLU A 113 8.16 -0.29 2.59
CA GLU A 113 9.21 0.63 3.07
C GLU A 113 8.61 1.97 3.52
N VAL A 114 9.21 2.57 4.54
CA VAL A 114 8.79 3.83 5.16
C VAL A 114 10.00 4.73 5.39
N LYS A 115 9.80 6.05 5.31
CA LYS A 115 10.87 7.03 5.53
C LYS A 115 11.38 7.02 6.96
N ASP A 116 10.47 6.99 7.95
CA ASP A 116 10.82 6.92 9.36
C ASP A 116 11.15 5.49 9.77
N GLN A 117 12.44 5.21 9.96
CA GLN A 117 12.96 3.87 10.25
C GLN A 117 12.46 3.29 11.59
N ARG A 118 11.95 4.11 12.51
CA ARG A 118 11.30 3.65 13.74
C ARG A 118 10.11 2.72 13.44
N PHE A 119 9.41 2.98 12.34
CA PHE A 119 8.21 2.26 11.92
C PHE A 119 8.45 1.23 10.80
N LYS A 120 9.71 0.93 10.47
CA LYS A 120 10.06 -0.04 9.42
C LYS A 120 9.40 -1.40 9.62
N ARG A 121 9.38 -1.91 10.86
CA ARG A 121 8.75 -3.18 11.19
C ARG A 121 7.24 -3.13 10.98
N LEU A 122 6.59 -2.04 11.40
CA LEU A 122 5.16 -1.83 11.18
C LEU A 122 4.82 -1.75 9.69
N ALA A 123 5.59 -0.98 8.91
CA ALA A 123 5.39 -0.85 7.46
C ALA A 123 5.46 -2.21 6.76
N ARG A 124 6.45 -3.03 7.15
CA ARG A 124 6.59 -4.39 6.61
C ARG A 124 5.42 -5.29 7.01
N GLN A 125 4.98 -5.28 8.27
CA GLN A 125 3.81 -6.02 8.74
C GLN A 125 2.53 -5.60 8.01
N ALA A 126 2.34 -4.29 7.79
CA ALA A 126 1.20 -3.78 7.04
C ALA A 126 1.20 -4.28 5.60
N PHE A 127 2.35 -4.25 4.94
CA PHE A 127 2.50 -4.74 3.57
C PHE A 127 2.35 -6.26 3.46
N GLU A 128 2.86 -7.03 4.42
CA GLU A 128 2.67 -8.50 4.47
C GLU A 128 1.21 -8.87 4.65
N LYS A 129 0.48 -8.12 5.47
CA LYS A 129 -0.95 -8.34 5.71
C LYS A 129 -1.81 -7.87 4.53
N TYR A 130 -1.49 -6.72 3.99
CA TYR A 130 -2.18 -6.09 2.87
C TYR A 130 -1.18 -5.73 1.76
N PRO A 131 -0.85 -6.67 0.88
CA PRO A 131 0.07 -6.41 -0.22
C PRO A 131 -0.51 -5.37 -1.20
N CYS A 132 -0.21 -4.10 -0.93
CA CYS A 132 -0.64 -2.94 -1.73
C CYS A 132 0.57 -2.03 -1.97
N PRO A 133 0.76 -1.48 -3.19
CA PRO A 133 1.92 -0.65 -3.51
C PRO A 133 2.07 0.55 -2.60
N ILE A 134 0.95 1.19 -2.24
CA ILE A 134 0.91 2.40 -1.46
C ILE A 134 -0.11 2.22 -0.33
N LEU A 135 0.37 2.33 0.91
CA LEU A 135 -0.46 2.31 2.11
C LEU A 135 -0.23 3.57 2.93
N LEU A 136 -1.28 4.04 3.58
CA LEU A 136 -1.23 5.05 4.63
C LEU A 136 -1.50 4.39 5.97
N LEU A 137 -0.67 4.69 6.96
CA LEU A 137 -0.82 4.19 8.32
C LEU A 137 -1.12 5.35 9.27
N THR A 138 -2.32 5.39 9.82
CA THR A 138 -2.69 6.34 10.86
C THR A 138 -2.39 5.72 12.21
N LEU A 139 -1.47 6.35 12.97
CA LEU A 139 -0.99 5.82 14.25
C LEU A 139 -1.86 6.32 15.39
N ASN A 140 -2.37 5.38 16.19
CA ASN A 140 -3.13 5.66 17.40
C ASN A 140 -2.39 5.08 18.61
N VAL A 141 -1.99 5.93 19.53
CA VAL A 141 -1.31 5.53 20.77
C VAL A 141 -2.26 5.57 21.93
N SER A 142 -2.28 4.51 22.71
CA SER A 142 -2.99 4.51 23.98
C SER A 142 -2.15 5.22 25.05
N PRO A 143 -2.70 6.18 25.81
CA PRO A 143 -1.96 6.89 26.87
C PRO A 143 -1.46 5.99 28.01
N LEU A 144 -1.96 4.76 28.11
CA LEU A 144 -1.75 3.85 29.23
C LEU A 144 -0.60 2.83 29.04
N GLU A 145 0.02 2.76 27.88
CA GLU A 145 1.07 1.75 27.62
C GLU A 145 2.47 2.36 27.45
N GLN A 146 2.86 3.21 28.39
CA GLN A 146 4.28 3.55 28.60
C GLN A 146 4.96 2.44 29.43
N ALA A 147 4.93 1.21 28.95
CA ALA A 147 5.59 0.11 29.62
C ALA A 147 7.09 0.10 29.29
N GLY A 148 7.88 0.72 30.17
CA GLY A 148 9.33 0.56 30.17
C GLY A 148 9.71 -0.84 30.65
N ILE A 149 10.08 -1.73 29.74
CA ILE A 149 10.77 -2.98 30.07
C ILE A 149 12.26 -2.77 29.82
N ALA A 150 13.06 -2.91 30.88
CA ALA A 150 14.53 -2.92 30.85
C ALA A 150 15.21 -1.67 30.23
N GLY A 151 14.83 -0.46 30.66
CA GLY A 151 15.56 0.76 30.29
C GLY A 151 15.42 1.25 28.85
N LYS A 152 14.66 0.54 27.99
CA LYS A 152 14.32 0.98 26.64
C LYS A 152 12.87 1.44 26.63
N GLN A 153 12.66 2.74 26.48
CA GLN A 153 11.32 3.29 26.28
C GLN A 153 10.89 3.04 24.82
N SER A 154 9.70 2.52 24.64
CA SER A 154 9.10 2.29 23.33
C SER A 154 7.70 2.87 23.26
N LEU A 155 7.37 3.40 22.10
CA LEU A 155 6.02 3.82 21.75
C LEU A 155 5.21 2.58 21.37
N VAL A 156 4.10 2.36 22.06
CA VAL A 156 3.19 1.23 21.77
C VAL A 156 1.82 1.76 21.35
N GLY A 157 1.23 1.16 20.36
CA GLY A 157 -0.06 1.60 19.87
C GLY A 157 -0.62 0.66 18.79
N VAL A 158 -1.63 1.16 18.09
CA VAL A 158 -2.26 0.48 16.97
C VAL A 158 -2.27 1.40 15.75
N ALA A 159 -2.09 0.83 14.58
CA ALA A 159 -2.14 1.52 13.30
C ALA A 159 -3.39 1.11 12.52
N ASP A 160 -4.14 2.09 12.05
CA ASP A 160 -5.16 1.89 11.03
C ASP A 160 -4.50 1.92 9.65
N VAL A 161 -4.90 1.01 8.77
CA VAL A 161 -4.28 0.82 7.44
C VAL A 161 -5.29 1.19 6.36
N GLU A 162 -4.87 2.03 5.44
CA GLU A 162 -5.66 2.47 4.29
C GLU A 162 -4.85 2.34 2.99
N ALA A 163 -5.49 1.88 1.89
CA ALA A 163 -4.89 1.95 0.57
C ALA A 163 -4.91 3.38 0.05
N CYS A 164 -3.81 3.80 -0.58
CA CYS A 164 -3.71 5.12 -1.18
C CYS A 164 -3.52 5.02 -2.69
N ALA A 165 -4.28 5.81 -3.45
CA ALA A 165 -4.05 5.99 -4.87
C ALA A 165 -2.83 6.88 -5.11
N PHE A 166 -2.05 6.59 -6.16
CA PHE A 166 -0.88 7.40 -6.51
C PHE A 166 -1.24 8.87 -6.78
N ALA A 167 -2.39 9.13 -7.39
CA ALA A 167 -2.87 10.49 -7.67
C ALA A 167 -2.98 11.36 -6.40
N LYS A 168 -3.39 10.77 -5.27
CA LYS A 168 -3.54 11.48 -3.99
C LYS A 168 -2.19 11.87 -3.34
N LEU A 169 -1.07 11.29 -3.76
CA LEU A 169 0.26 11.66 -3.22
C LEU A 169 0.73 13.03 -3.70
N ASN A 170 0.19 13.53 -4.80
CA ASN A 170 0.58 14.82 -5.36
C ASN A 170 -0.26 15.97 -4.80
N GLU A 171 -1.30 15.68 -4.00
CA GLU A 171 -2.20 16.67 -3.41
C GLU A 171 -1.83 16.99 -1.93
N ALA A 172 -0.86 16.29 -1.35
CA ALA A 172 -0.39 16.43 0.02
C ALA A 172 1.02 17.04 0.06
#